data_3e79da74e7446b234eb7bf36638248d8
#
_entry.id   3e79da74e7446b234eb7bf36638248d8
#
_cell.length_a   1.000
_cell.length_b   1.000
_cell.length_c   1.000
_cell.angle_alpha   90.00
_cell.angle_beta   90.00
_cell.angle_gamma   90.00
#
_symmetry.space_group_name_H-M   'P 1'
#
loop_
_entity.id
_entity.type
_entity.pdbx_description
1 polymer ?
#
loop_
_entity_poly.entity_id
_entity_poly.type
_entity_poly.pdbx_seq_one_letter_code
_entity_poly.pdbx_strand_id
1 'polypeptide(L)'
;MLLSCGLASQQSFGWQEQAPVTESAPAPDEDWLYLQNTDLRIGFLRSHGGAVAYLSPVDSKVNLLNHFDHGRLIQQSYYGDTDGSLWAKEPWRYNPVQGGDYQGSAAKLLAFTSTESSAYAKTTPRHWATGELLNECIMEQWIELRGPVVKLRFKFHYAGKKSHGQRHQETPAMFLAPELRTLVTYDQDKPWTDGPLSRRIPGWPNEYVAMTESWIAYVGEDGRGVGIYVPEVTEATAYRFQGGSGSDCSYVAPLKTFALTPELTYAYTAYLTLGDVETIRARFAEIVKEQP
;
A
#
# COMPACT_ATOMS: atom_id res chain seq x y z
N MET A 1 -0.05 55.31 -4.66
CA MET A 1 0.30 54.13 -5.46
C MET A 1 0.08 52.91 -4.58
N LEU A 2 -1.13 52.35 -4.64
CA LEU A 2 -1.56 51.21 -3.79
C LEU A 2 -1.38 49.91 -4.57
N LEU A 3 -0.52 49.03 -4.09
CA LEU A 3 -0.34 47.68 -4.61
C LEU A 3 -1.42 46.77 -3.98
N SER A 4 -2.30 46.26 -4.80
CA SER A 4 -3.28 45.22 -4.41
C SER A 4 -2.61 43.84 -4.42
N CYS A 5 -2.55 43.21 -3.25
CA CYS A 5 -2.14 41.85 -3.09
C CYS A 5 -3.36 40.92 -3.41
N GLY A 6 -3.27 40.20 -4.51
CA GLY A 6 -4.29 39.23 -4.89
C GLY A 6 -4.17 37.96 -4.01
N LEU A 7 -5.23 37.66 -3.26
CA LEU A 7 -5.40 36.42 -2.55
C LEU A 7 -5.79 35.34 -3.55
N ALA A 8 -4.91 34.33 -3.75
CA ALA A 8 -5.23 33.13 -4.46
C ALA A 8 -6.17 32.26 -3.60
N SER A 9 -7.39 32.05 -4.07
CA SER A 9 -8.36 31.17 -3.45
C SER A 9 -7.92 29.71 -3.64
N GLN A 10 -7.58 29.04 -2.55
CA GLN A 10 -7.46 27.58 -2.53
C GLN A 10 -8.86 26.98 -2.69
N GLN A 11 -9.11 26.38 -3.82
CA GLN A 11 -10.30 25.54 -4.01
C GLN A 11 -10.10 24.24 -3.23
N SER A 12 -10.74 24.15 -2.07
CA SER A 12 -10.92 22.89 -1.34
C SER A 12 -11.90 22.03 -2.10
N PHE A 13 -11.44 20.95 -2.74
CA PHE A 13 -12.32 19.90 -3.23
C PHE A 13 -12.97 19.21 -2.02
N GLY A 14 -14.21 19.61 -1.73
CA GLY A 14 -15.03 18.99 -0.70
C GLY A 14 -15.45 17.58 -1.10
N TRP A 15 -14.93 16.59 -0.42
CA TRP A 15 -15.47 15.24 -0.42
C TRP A 15 -16.58 15.17 0.60
N GLN A 16 -17.80 14.80 0.16
CA GLN A 16 -18.90 14.52 1.09
C GLN A 16 -18.53 13.29 1.92
N GLU A 17 -18.47 13.47 3.21
CA GLU A 17 -18.32 12.42 4.20
C GLU A 17 -19.64 11.64 4.26
N GLN A 18 -19.64 10.40 3.73
CA GLN A 18 -20.81 9.52 3.88
C GLN A 18 -20.88 9.02 5.33
N ALA A 19 -22.06 9.08 5.92
CA ALA A 19 -22.33 8.66 7.29
C ALA A 19 -21.96 7.18 7.51
N PRO A 20 -21.49 6.80 8.72
CA PRO A 20 -21.09 5.43 9.01
C PRO A 20 -22.30 4.49 9.03
N VAL A 21 -22.24 3.45 8.21
CA VAL A 21 -23.13 2.30 8.31
C VAL A 21 -22.54 1.36 9.35
N THR A 22 -23.27 1.12 10.44
CA THR A 22 -22.89 0.11 11.46
C THR A 22 -23.19 -1.27 10.90
N GLU A 23 -22.16 -1.97 10.42
CA GLU A 23 -22.29 -3.35 9.97
C GLU A 23 -21.84 -4.34 11.05
N SER A 24 -22.62 -5.42 11.21
CA SER A 24 -22.25 -6.63 11.96
C SER A 24 -21.11 -7.37 11.22
N ALA A 25 -20.29 -8.17 11.93
CA ALA A 25 -19.25 -8.97 11.32
C ALA A 25 -19.84 -9.84 10.17
N PRO A 26 -19.24 -9.80 8.97
CA PRO A 26 -19.75 -10.53 7.81
C PRO A 26 -19.68 -12.05 8.01
N ALA A 27 -20.60 -12.79 7.36
CA ALA A 27 -20.56 -14.25 7.28
C ALA A 27 -19.30 -14.70 6.47
N PRO A 28 -18.77 -15.92 6.67
CA PRO A 28 -17.55 -16.39 6.03
C PRO A 28 -17.52 -16.26 4.49
N ASP A 29 -18.65 -16.45 3.82
CA ASP A 29 -18.77 -16.30 2.36
C ASP A 29 -18.82 -14.84 1.90
N GLU A 30 -19.01 -13.90 2.83
CA GLU A 30 -19.06 -12.45 2.57
C GLU A 30 -17.75 -11.73 2.90
N ASP A 31 -16.70 -12.47 3.28
CA ASP A 31 -15.41 -11.87 3.65
C ASP A 31 -14.70 -11.24 2.46
N TRP A 32 -14.84 -11.82 1.28
CA TRP A 32 -14.26 -11.30 0.06
C TRP A 32 -15.19 -10.33 -0.67
N LEU A 33 -14.67 -9.17 -1.03
CA LEU A 33 -15.26 -8.30 -2.05
C LEU A 33 -14.29 -8.20 -3.23
N TYR A 34 -14.85 -8.20 -4.44
CA TYR A 34 -14.09 -7.99 -5.68
C TYR A 34 -14.64 -6.82 -6.47
N LEU A 35 -13.73 -6.00 -7.01
CA LEU A 35 -14.02 -5.07 -8.10
C LEU A 35 -13.34 -5.60 -9.36
N GLN A 36 -13.98 -5.41 -10.50
CA GLN A 36 -13.47 -5.88 -11.79
C GLN A 36 -13.90 -4.95 -12.91
N ASN A 37 -13.00 -4.76 -13.87
CA ASN A 37 -13.32 -4.12 -15.15
C ASN A 37 -12.78 -4.99 -16.32
N THR A 38 -12.63 -4.40 -17.51
CA THR A 38 -12.12 -5.10 -18.69
C THR A 38 -10.63 -5.46 -18.62
N ASP A 39 -9.87 -4.87 -17.70
CA ASP A 39 -8.41 -5.00 -17.65
C ASP A 39 -7.94 -5.89 -16.47
N LEU A 40 -8.54 -5.68 -15.30
CA LEU A 40 -8.08 -6.31 -14.07
C LEU A 40 -9.21 -6.60 -13.07
N ARG A 41 -8.89 -7.48 -12.13
CA ARG A 41 -9.70 -7.79 -10.94
C ARG A 41 -8.88 -7.54 -9.70
N ILE A 42 -9.47 -6.84 -8.71
CA ILE A 42 -8.89 -6.58 -7.38
C ILE A 42 -9.84 -7.07 -6.30
N GLY A 43 -9.29 -7.64 -5.22
CA GLY A 43 -10.09 -8.22 -4.13
C GLY A 43 -9.62 -7.74 -2.77
N PHE A 44 -10.57 -7.66 -1.86
CA PHE A 44 -10.40 -7.17 -0.49
C PHE A 44 -10.85 -8.24 0.49
N LEU A 45 -10.13 -8.36 1.61
CA LEU A 45 -10.54 -9.19 2.74
C LEU A 45 -11.06 -8.30 3.87
N ARG A 46 -12.36 -8.39 4.19
CA ARG A 46 -12.99 -7.64 5.29
C ARG A 46 -12.40 -8.05 6.63
N SER A 47 -12.15 -9.34 6.84
CA SER A 47 -11.47 -9.88 8.04
C SER A 47 -10.00 -9.42 8.18
N HIS A 48 -9.42 -8.83 7.14
CA HIS A 48 -8.08 -8.26 7.15
C HIS A 48 -8.13 -6.73 7.03
N GLY A 49 -9.04 -6.09 7.80
CA GLY A 49 -9.17 -4.63 7.79
C GLY A 49 -9.54 -4.03 6.44
N GLY A 50 -10.17 -4.80 5.56
CA GLY A 50 -10.52 -4.38 4.20
C GLY A 50 -9.30 -4.17 3.29
N ALA A 51 -8.12 -4.65 3.66
CA ALA A 51 -6.91 -4.52 2.86
C ALA A 51 -7.00 -5.29 1.53
N VAL A 52 -6.18 -4.89 0.56
CA VAL A 52 -6.14 -5.54 -0.76
C VAL A 52 -5.37 -6.86 -0.65
N ALA A 53 -6.03 -7.95 -1.00
CA ALA A 53 -5.51 -9.32 -0.86
C ALA A 53 -5.51 -10.11 -2.18
N TYR A 54 -6.10 -9.56 -3.24
CA TYR A 54 -6.16 -10.18 -4.56
C TYR A 54 -5.94 -9.16 -5.66
N LEU A 55 -5.14 -9.52 -6.66
CA LEU A 55 -4.93 -8.73 -7.88
C LEU A 55 -4.59 -9.67 -9.03
N SER A 56 -5.31 -9.59 -10.14
CA SER A 56 -5.02 -10.36 -11.35
C SER A 56 -5.41 -9.59 -12.62
N PRO A 57 -4.85 -9.93 -13.79
CA PRO A 57 -5.49 -9.62 -15.07
C PRO A 57 -6.90 -10.20 -15.10
N VAL A 58 -7.83 -9.57 -15.84
CA VAL A 58 -9.23 -10.00 -15.88
C VAL A 58 -9.42 -11.40 -16.44
N ASP A 59 -8.58 -11.80 -17.39
CA ASP A 59 -8.56 -13.09 -18.06
C ASP A 59 -7.79 -14.19 -17.28
N SER A 60 -7.21 -13.84 -16.14
CA SER A 60 -6.47 -14.75 -15.26
C SER A 60 -7.19 -14.96 -13.93
N LYS A 61 -7.01 -16.17 -13.36
CA LYS A 61 -7.46 -16.49 -12.00
C LYS A 61 -6.29 -16.56 -11.01
N VAL A 62 -5.07 -16.30 -11.48
CA VAL A 62 -3.87 -16.36 -10.64
C VAL A 62 -3.78 -15.06 -9.84
N ASN A 63 -3.80 -15.19 -8.52
CA ASN A 63 -3.56 -14.06 -7.63
C ASN A 63 -2.07 -13.67 -7.66
N LEU A 64 -1.77 -12.43 -8.01
CA LEU A 64 -0.41 -11.88 -8.03
C LEU A 64 0.04 -11.35 -6.66
N LEU A 65 -0.85 -11.36 -5.64
CA LEU A 65 -0.52 -10.97 -4.27
C LEU A 65 -0.34 -12.20 -3.40
N ASN A 66 0.51 -12.08 -2.40
CA ASN A 66 0.55 -13.00 -1.28
C ASN A 66 -0.46 -12.51 -0.22
N HIS A 67 -1.21 -13.42 0.39
CA HIS A 67 -2.16 -13.15 1.48
C HIS A 67 -2.09 -14.26 2.55
N PHE A 68 -0.88 -14.73 2.79
CA PHE A 68 -0.60 -15.84 3.72
C PHE A 68 -1.01 -15.52 5.16
N ASP A 69 -0.84 -14.28 5.59
CA ASP A 69 -1.20 -13.81 6.92
C ASP A 69 -1.72 -12.35 6.87
N HIS A 70 -2.15 -11.81 8.02
CA HIS A 70 -2.67 -10.45 8.13
C HIS A 70 -1.65 -9.35 7.82
N GLY A 71 -0.36 -9.68 7.75
CA GLY A 71 0.70 -8.73 7.39
C GLY A 71 1.04 -8.72 5.90
N ARG A 72 0.74 -9.81 5.17
CA ARG A 72 1.12 -9.96 3.75
C ARG A 72 -0.03 -9.57 2.82
N LEU A 73 -0.17 -8.28 2.58
CA LEU A 73 -1.25 -7.68 1.78
C LEU A 73 -0.70 -6.45 1.05
N ILE A 74 -1.50 -5.74 0.27
CA ILE A 74 -1.26 -4.32 0.01
C ILE A 74 -2.01 -3.55 1.08
N GLN A 75 -1.27 -2.91 1.98
CA GLN A 75 -1.84 -2.31 3.18
C GLN A 75 -0.97 -1.22 3.79
N GLN A 76 -1.55 -0.47 4.70
CA GLN A 76 -0.83 0.48 5.54
C GLN A 76 -0.11 -0.25 6.68
N SER A 77 1.17 0.08 6.87
CA SER A 77 2.02 -0.38 7.97
C SER A 77 2.98 0.74 8.34
N TYR A 78 2.99 1.13 9.60
CA TYR A 78 3.83 2.22 10.09
C TYR A 78 4.67 1.81 11.28
N TYR A 79 5.75 2.55 11.52
CA TYR A 79 6.73 2.21 12.54
C TYR A 79 7.00 3.37 13.49
N GLY A 80 6.94 3.08 14.79
CA GLY A 80 7.39 3.97 15.84
C GLY A 80 8.72 3.52 16.47
N ASP A 81 8.97 3.96 17.69
CA ASP A 81 10.13 3.54 18.47
C ASP A 81 9.94 2.14 19.05
N THR A 82 11.04 1.54 19.52
CA THR A 82 11.02 0.33 20.34
C THR A 82 10.12 0.56 21.56
N ASP A 83 9.28 -0.40 21.87
CA ASP A 83 8.24 -0.27 22.89
C ASP A 83 8.23 -1.41 23.93
N GLY A 84 9.22 -2.30 23.87
CA GLY A 84 9.34 -3.47 24.72
C GLY A 84 8.65 -4.71 24.17
N SER A 85 7.94 -4.62 23.05
CA SER A 85 7.37 -5.78 22.38
C SER A 85 8.45 -6.67 21.75
N LEU A 86 8.12 -7.95 21.52
CA LEU A 86 8.99 -8.92 20.87
C LEU A 86 8.27 -9.53 19.65
N TRP A 87 8.96 -9.60 18.53
CA TRP A 87 8.54 -10.38 17.37
C TRP A 87 9.63 -11.37 16.97
N ALA A 88 9.28 -12.63 16.79
CA ALA A 88 10.23 -13.72 16.55
C ALA A 88 11.38 -13.78 17.58
N LYS A 89 11.09 -13.46 18.86
CA LYS A 89 12.00 -13.35 20.01
C LYS A 89 12.98 -12.17 19.97
N GLU A 90 12.91 -11.32 18.96
CA GLU A 90 13.74 -10.12 18.84
C GLU A 90 12.96 -8.88 19.28
N PRO A 91 13.65 -7.86 19.86
CA PRO A 91 13.01 -6.59 20.20
C PRO A 91 12.30 -5.97 18.99
N TRP A 92 11.04 -5.61 19.19
CA TRP A 92 10.26 -4.97 18.15
C TRP A 92 9.93 -3.52 18.51
N ARG A 93 9.11 -2.91 17.70
CA ARG A 93 8.75 -1.48 17.79
C ARG A 93 7.24 -1.32 17.69
N TYR A 94 6.73 -0.19 18.10
CA TYR A 94 5.35 0.22 17.85
C TYR A 94 5.07 0.12 16.36
N ASN A 95 4.10 -0.73 15.98
CA ASN A 95 3.85 -1.06 14.57
C ASN A 95 2.37 -1.33 14.32
N PRO A 96 1.58 -0.26 14.06
CA PRO A 96 0.21 -0.40 13.59
C PRO A 96 0.17 -1.01 12.17
N VAL A 97 -0.60 -2.11 12.00
CA VAL A 97 -0.78 -2.84 10.74
C VAL A 97 -2.26 -2.98 10.44
N GLN A 98 -2.68 -2.59 9.23
CA GLN A 98 -4.08 -2.52 8.82
C GLN A 98 -4.77 -3.88 8.85
N GLY A 99 -4.12 -4.95 8.38
CA GLY A 99 -4.73 -6.27 8.28
C GLY A 99 -4.90 -6.98 9.63
N GLY A 100 -4.00 -6.73 10.56
CA GLY A 100 -4.00 -7.40 11.87
C GLY A 100 -2.61 -7.72 12.38
N ASP A 101 -2.48 -8.75 13.22
CA ASP A 101 -1.23 -9.18 13.82
C ASP A 101 -0.65 -10.47 13.23
N TYR A 102 0.58 -10.82 13.61
CA TYR A 102 1.26 -12.02 13.14
C TYR A 102 0.66 -13.34 13.70
N GLN A 103 -0.16 -13.28 14.73
CA GLN A 103 -0.81 -14.43 15.36
C GLN A 103 -2.17 -14.76 14.74
N GLY A 104 -2.62 -13.93 13.78
CA GLY A 104 -3.88 -14.13 13.06
C GLY A 104 -5.08 -13.41 13.67
N SER A 105 -4.86 -12.43 14.56
CA SER A 105 -5.95 -11.58 15.05
C SER A 105 -6.23 -10.45 14.05
N ALA A 106 -7.45 -10.38 13.58
CA ALA A 106 -7.89 -9.37 12.62
C ALA A 106 -7.89 -7.97 13.22
N ALA A 107 -7.55 -6.97 12.43
CA ALA A 107 -7.83 -5.56 12.74
C ALA A 107 -9.35 -5.31 12.81
N LYS A 108 -9.78 -4.26 13.49
CA LYS A 108 -11.20 -3.93 13.62
C LYS A 108 -11.66 -3.08 12.45
N LEU A 109 -12.42 -3.68 11.54
CA LEU A 109 -13.08 -2.96 10.46
C LEU A 109 -14.21 -2.11 11.05
N LEU A 110 -14.17 -0.80 10.83
CA LEU A 110 -15.14 0.18 11.33
C LEU A 110 -16.19 0.51 10.28
N ALA A 111 -15.79 0.53 9.01
CA ALA A 111 -16.67 0.76 7.87
C ALA A 111 -16.09 0.09 6.62
N PHE A 112 -16.99 -0.42 5.77
CA PHE A 112 -16.63 -0.91 4.45
C PHE A 112 -17.78 -0.63 3.49
N THR A 113 -17.51 0.09 2.40
CA THR A 113 -18.50 0.39 1.36
C THR A 113 -17.89 0.17 -0.01
N SER A 114 -18.72 -0.13 -1.00
CA SER A 114 -18.26 -0.31 -2.37
C SER A 114 -19.32 0.12 -3.38
N THR A 115 -18.85 0.45 -4.58
CA THR A 115 -19.62 0.58 -5.82
C THR A 115 -19.11 -0.45 -6.82
N GLU A 116 -19.54 -0.38 -8.07
CA GLU A 116 -19.02 -1.24 -9.14
C GLU A 116 -17.52 -1.02 -9.43
N SER A 117 -17.01 0.19 -9.20
CA SER A 117 -15.63 0.57 -9.55
C SER A 117 -14.78 1.11 -8.39
N SER A 118 -15.33 1.18 -7.20
CA SER A 118 -14.62 1.71 -6.03
C SER A 118 -14.93 0.96 -4.75
N ALA A 119 -13.99 1.01 -3.79
CA ALA A 119 -14.18 0.52 -2.43
C ALA A 119 -13.57 1.50 -1.42
N TYR A 120 -14.16 1.54 -0.24
CA TYR A 120 -13.67 2.27 0.92
C TYR A 120 -13.62 1.35 2.12
N ALA A 121 -12.53 1.44 2.90
CA ALA A 121 -12.42 0.80 4.20
C ALA A 121 -11.89 1.78 5.25
N LYS A 122 -12.43 1.66 6.48
CA LYS A 122 -11.94 2.36 7.67
C LYS A 122 -11.68 1.35 8.76
N THR A 123 -10.50 1.40 9.38
CA THR A 123 -10.00 0.32 10.23
C THR A 123 -9.27 0.87 11.43
N THR A 124 -9.47 0.28 12.61
CA THR A 124 -8.56 0.38 13.74
C THR A 124 -7.53 -0.74 13.61
N PRO A 125 -6.24 -0.43 13.41
CA PRO A 125 -5.19 -1.44 13.21
C PRO A 125 -4.86 -2.19 14.48
N ARG A 126 -4.09 -3.28 14.34
CA ARG A 126 -3.44 -3.94 15.47
C ARG A 126 -1.94 -3.65 15.48
N HIS A 127 -1.40 -3.74 16.67
CA HIS A 127 0.04 -3.81 16.87
C HIS A 127 0.56 -5.17 16.37
N TRP A 128 1.47 -5.16 15.38
CA TRP A 128 1.95 -6.39 14.74
C TRP A 128 2.45 -7.46 15.72
N ALA A 129 3.28 -7.05 16.69
CA ALA A 129 3.95 -8.00 17.60
C ALA A 129 3.12 -8.40 18.82
N THR A 130 2.20 -7.57 19.30
CA THR A 130 1.44 -7.83 20.53
C THR A 130 0.00 -8.25 20.29
N GLY A 131 -0.54 -7.97 19.10
CA GLY A 131 -1.93 -8.17 18.78
C GLY A 131 -2.88 -7.16 19.43
N GLU A 132 -2.36 -6.16 20.15
CA GLU A 132 -3.16 -5.12 20.77
C GLU A 132 -3.92 -4.30 19.72
N LEU A 133 -5.19 -4.02 19.97
CA LEU A 133 -5.98 -3.13 19.13
C LEU A 133 -5.60 -1.68 19.45
N LEU A 134 -5.03 -0.98 18.47
CA LEU A 134 -4.51 0.38 18.64
C LEU A 134 -5.62 1.42 18.40
N ASN A 135 -6.45 1.67 19.44
CA ASN A 135 -7.60 2.55 19.35
C ASN A 135 -7.25 4.02 19.07
N GLU A 136 -6.01 4.41 19.28
CA GLU A 136 -5.45 5.73 18.94
C GLU A 136 -5.09 5.85 17.47
N CYS A 137 -5.21 4.77 16.68
CA CYS A 137 -4.91 4.75 15.25
C CYS A 137 -6.16 4.51 14.42
N ILE A 138 -6.30 5.27 13.34
CA ILE A 138 -7.31 5.04 12.31
C ILE A 138 -6.59 4.97 10.96
N MET A 139 -6.89 3.93 10.19
CA MET A 139 -6.45 3.75 8.82
C MET A 139 -7.65 3.76 7.88
N GLU A 140 -7.57 4.59 6.85
CA GLU A 140 -8.61 4.69 5.82
C GLU A 140 -7.96 4.42 4.45
N GLN A 141 -8.70 3.73 3.57
CA GLN A 141 -8.30 3.53 2.18
C GLN A 141 -9.48 3.74 1.25
N TRP A 142 -9.23 4.35 0.11
CA TRP A 142 -10.13 4.49 -1.03
C TRP A 142 -9.47 3.89 -2.25
N ILE A 143 -10.13 2.97 -2.89
CA ILE A 143 -9.64 2.25 -4.06
C ILE A 143 -10.59 2.53 -5.21
N GLU A 144 -10.06 2.89 -6.37
CA GLU A 144 -10.83 3.23 -7.57
C GLU A 144 -10.21 2.56 -8.80
N LEU A 145 -11.00 1.83 -9.57
CA LEU A 145 -10.61 1.30 -10.87
C LEU A 145 -10.69 2.40 -11.95
N ARG A 146 -9.60 2.63 -12.65
CA ARG A 146 -9.47 3.60 -13.75
C ARG A 146 -8.90 2.93 -14.98
N GLY A 147 -9.73 2.18 -15.71
CA GLY A 147 -9.24 1.34 -16.80
C GLY A 147 -8.16 0.38 -16.28
N PRO A 148 -6.97 0.32 -16.92
CA PRO A 148 -5.90 -0.59 -16.54
C PRO A 148 -5.12 -0.17 -15.28
N VAL A 149 -5.52 0.91 -14.61
CA VAL A 149 -4.85 1.45 -13.43
C VAL A 149 -5.81 1.42 -12.23
N VAL A 150 -5.29 1.03 -11.07
CA VAL A 150 -5.98 1.18 -9.78
C VAL A 150 -5.40 2.39 -9.06
N LYS A 151 -6.25 3.37 -8.74
CA LYS A 151 -5.88 4.46 -7.86
C LYS A 151 -6.18 4.06 -6.41
N LEU A 152 -5.15 4.12 -5.56
CA LEU A 152 -5.25 3.87 -4.13
C LEU A 152 -4.95 5.19 -3.40
N ARG A 153 -5.84 5.57 -2.51
CA ARG A 153 -5.60 6.68 -1.60
C ARG A 153 -5.65 6.13 -0.18
N PHE A 154 -4.64 6.45 0.60
CA PHE A 154 -4.51 6.06 1.99
C PHE A 154 -4.49 7.28 2.90
N LYS A 155 -5.04 7.11 4.11
CA LYS A 155 -4.96 8.10 5.17
C LYS A 155 -4.76 7.39 6.50
N PHE A 156 -3.77 7.82 7.22
CA PHE A 156 -3.45 7.38 8.57
C PHE A 156 -3.63 8.54 9.54
N HIS A 157 -4.32 8.29 10.64
CA HIS A 157 -4.45 9.22 11.75
C HIS A 157 -3.94 8.54 13.02
N TYR A 158 -3.06 9.23 13.72
CA TYR A 158 -2.49 8.82 15.01
C TYR A 158 -2.81 9.85 16.08
N ALA A 159 -3.72 9.52 17.01
CA ALA A 159 -4.13 10.34 18.14
C ALA A 159 -3.42 9.93 19.46
N GLY A 160 -2.38 9.10 19.38
CA GLY A 160 -1.59 8.69 20.53
C GLY A 160 -0.86 9.87 21.17
N LYS A 161 -0.64 9.80 22.49
CA LYS A 161 0.03 10.87 23.25
C LYS A 161 1.55 10.83 23.14
N LYS A 162 2.12 9.68 22.78
CA LYS A 162 3.57 9.47 22.66
C LYS A 162 4.05 9.95 21.28
N SER A 163 5.11 10.74 21.27
CA SER A 163 5.84 11.00 20.03
C SER A 163 6.87 9.91 19.81
N HIS A 164 6.96 9.41 18.58
CA HIS A 164 7.98 8.48 18.11
C HIS A 164 8.94 9.21 17.18
N GLY A 165 10.20 8.77 17.14
CA GLY A 165 11.22 9.32 16.25
C GLY A 165 10.91 9.07 14.76
N GLN A 166 11.66 9.74 13.90
CA GLN A 166 11.57 9.50 12.44
C GLN A 166 11.97 8.07 12.08
N ARG A 167 11.15 7.45 11.24
CA ARG A 167 11.35 6.11 10.69
C ARG A 167 11.00 6.10 9.21
N HIS A 168 11.57 5.18 8.45
CA HIS A 168 11.02 4.80 7.16
C HIS A 168 9.64 4.21 7.37
N GLN A 169 8.65 4.74 6.67
CA GLN A 169 7.26 4.31 6.71
C GLN A 169 6.90 3.71 5.36
N GLU A 170 6.17 2.60 5.38
CA GLU A 170 5.73 1.88 4.17
C GLU A 170 4.53 2.60 3.54
N THR A 171 4.64 2.95 2.26
CA THR A 171 3.64 3.77 1.57
C THR A 171 3.23 3.23 0.19
N PRO A 172 2.49 2.10 0.13
CA PRO A 172 2.15 1.11 1.16
C PRO A 172 3.14 -0.07 1.22
N ALA A 173 2.98 -0.97 2.19
CA ALA A 173 3.52 -2.32 2.11
C ALA A 173 2.84 -3.09 0.98
N MET A 174 3.59 -3.85 0.19
CA MET A 174 3.07 -4.67 -0.90
C MET A 174 3.75 -6.03 -0.94
N PHE A 175 2.96 -7.09 -0.70
CA PHE A 175 3.42 -8.47 -0.73
C PHE A 175 2.87 -9.18 -1.96
N LEU A 176 3.76 -9.67 -2.79
CA LEU A 176 3.48 -10.29 -4.08
C LEU A 176 3.75 -11.78 -4.06
N ALA A 177 3.16 -12.48 -5.01
CA ALA A 177 3.45 -13.89 -5.27
C ALA A 177 4.95 -14.10 -5.55
N PRO A 178 5.54 -15.22 -5.08
CA PRO A 178 6.99 -15.46 -5.18
C PRO A 178 7.51 -15.65 -6.60
N GLU A 179 6.62 -15.91 -7.57
CA GLU A 179 6.93 -16.01 -9.00
C GLU A 179 7.33 -14.66 -9.60
N LEU A 180 6.84 -13.55 -9.02
CA LEU A 180 7.23 -12.19 -9.38
C LEU A 180 8.56 -11.85 -8.71
N ARG A 181 9.67 -12.27 -9.30
CA ARG A 181 10.98 -12.30 -8.65
C ARG A 181 11.95 -11.21 -9.03
N THR A 182 11.77 -10.57 -10.19
CA THR A 182 12.66 -9.53 -10.69
C THR A 182 12.11 -8.16 -10.36
N LEU A 183 12.81 -7.44 -9.49
CA LEU A 183 12.53 -6.05 -9.17
C LEU A 183 13.07 -5.14 -10.27
N VAL A 184 12.25 -4.19 -10.71
CA VAL A 184 12.58 -3.24 -11.79
C VAL A 184 12.29 -1.83 -11.33
N THR A 185 13.25 -0.92 -11.55
CA THR A 185 13.13 0.52 -11.26
C THR A 185 13.81 1.34 -12.34
N TYR A 186 13.55 2.64 -12.33
CA TYR A 186 14.38 3.62 -13.01
C TYR A 186 15.11 4.49 -11.98
N ASP A 187 16.43 4.48 -11.99
CA ASP A 187 17.32 5.14 -11.04
C ASP A 187 18.36 6.06 -11.71
N GLN A 188 18.14 6.41 -13.00
CA GLN A 188 19.04 7.26 -13.77
C GLN A 188 18.69 8.74 -13.63
N ASP A 189 19.61 9.64 -14.05
CA ASP A 189 19.50 11.10 -13.86
C ASP A 189 18.42 11.78 -14.70
N LYS A 190 17.90 11.13 -15.74
CA LYS A 190 16.92 11.71 -16.68
C LYS A 190 15.60 10.94 -16.64
N PRO A 191 14.75 11.18 -15.64
CA PRO A 191 13.47 10.50 -15.52
C PRO A 191 12.58 10.71 -16.76
N TRP A 192 11.77 9.70 -17.06
CA TRP A 192 10.79 9.69 -18.12
C TRP A 192 11.40 9.82 -19.55
N THR A 193 12.62 9.33 -19.69
CA THR A 193 13.33 9.17 -20.96
C THR A 193 13.51 7.68 -21.29
N ASP A 194 14.03 7.35 -22.47
CA ASP A 194 14.30 5.97 -22.90
C ASP A 194 15.56 5.36 -22.26
N GLY A 195 15.97 5.86 -21.08
CA GLY A 195 17.12 5.34 -20.36
C GLY A 195 16.93 3.91 -19.86
N PRO A 196 18.04 3.18 -19.62
CA PRO A 196 18.01 1.79 -19.20
C PRO A 196 17.37 1.63 -17.81
N LEU A 197 16.61 0.55 -17.64
CA LEU A 197 16.00 0.18 -16.36
C LEU A 197 16.96 -0.67 -15.53
N SER A 198 17.02 -0.42 -14.24
CA SER A 198 17.70 -1.28 -13.26
C SER A 198 16.86 -2.50 -12.95
N ARG A 199 17.48 -3.69 -13.00
CA ARG A 199 16.84 -4.98 -12.74
C ARG A 199 17.67 -5.76 -11.73
N ARG A 200 17.00 -6.32 -10.70
CA ARG A 200 17.66 -7.15 -9.69
C ARG A 200 16.70 -8.19 -9.10
N ILE A 201 17.25 -9.21 -8.48
CA ILE A 201 16.52 -10.15 -7.64
C ILE A 201 16.96 -9.86 -6.21
N PRO A 202 16.12 -9.19 -5.38
CA PRO A 202 16.47 -8.88 -4.01
C PRO A 202 16.69 -10.16 -3.18
N GLY A 203 17.57 -10.05 -2.20
CA GLY A 203 17.83 -11.09 -1.21
C GLY A 203 16.96 -10.94 0.05
N TRP A 204 17.47 -11.50 1.14
CA TRP A 204 16.94 -11.38 2.50
C TRP A 204 18.09 -10.99 3.43
N PRO A 205 17.95 -10.08 4.40
CA PRO A 205 16.76 -9.24 4.68
C PRO A 205 16.62 -8.05 3.72
N ASN A 206 15.88 -7.02 4.13
CA ASN A 206 15.56 -5.83 3.34
C ASN A 206 16.77 -5.20 2.62
N GLU A 207 16.63 -4.98 1.32
CA GLU A 207 17.49 -4.13 0.51
C GLU A 207 16.82 -2.78 0.25
N TYR A 208 17.61 -1.70 0.16
CA TYR A 208 17.11 -0.36 -0.17
C TYR A 208 17.43 -0.03 -1.63
N VAL A 209 16.48 0.59 -2.30
CA VAL A 209 16.52 0.83 -3.73
C VAL A 209 16.14 2.27 -4.02
N ALA A 210 17.01 3.00 -4.73
CA ALA A 210 16.70 4.34 -5.21
C ALA A 210 15.79 4.29 -6.45
N MET A 211 14.94 5.32 -6.60
CA MET A 211 14.05 5.51 -7.75
C MET A 211 14.03 6.99 -8.11
N THR A 212 14.19 7.33 -9.38
CA THR A 212 14.05 8.72 -9.84
C THR A 212 12.73 8.99 -10.58
N GLU A 213 12.02 7.92 -10.97
CA GLU A 213 10.66 8.01 -11.55
C GLU A 213 9.55 7.66 -10.55
N SER A 214 9.87 7.47 -9.27
CA SER A 214 8.90 7.20 -8.19
C SER A 214 8.02 5.96 -8.41
N TRP A 215 8.46 5.00 -9.25
CA TRP A 215 7.78 3.73 -9.48
C TRP A 215 8.73 2.55 -9.34
N ILE A 216 8.15 1.42 -8.99
CA ILE A 216 8.84 0.15 -8.86
C ILE A 216 7.91 -0.98 -9.30
N ALA A 217 8.44 -2.01 -9.93
CA ALA A 217 7.69 -3.17 -10.35
C ALA A 217 8.40 -4.46 -9.96
N TYR A 218 7.60 -5.50 -9.71
CA TYR A 218 8.07 -6.87 -9.70
C TYR A 218 7.48 -7.63 -10.89
N VAL A 219 8.32 -8.33 -11.63
CA VAL A 219 7.92 -9.12 -12.78
C VAL A 219 8.39 -10.57 -12.67
N GLY A 220 7.64 -11.47 -13.30
CA GLY A 220 7.97 -12.86 -13.46
C GLY A 220 8.99 -13.12 -14.58
N GLU A 221 9.22 -14.41 -14.89
CA GLU A 221 10.13 -14.83 -15.94
C GLU A 221 9.64 -14.46 -17.35
N ASP A 222 8.32 -14.31 -17.52
CA ASP A 222 7.67 -13.83 -18.74
C ASP A 222 7.77 -12.31 -18.94
N GLY A 223 8.39 -11.59 -18.00
CA GLY A 223 8.54 -10.13 -18.00
C GLY A 223 7.28 -9.36 -17.61
N ARG A 224 6.19 -10.05 -17.23
CA ARG A 224 4.92 -9.44 -16.79
C ARG A 224 4.82 -9.42 -15.27
N GLY A 225 4.10 -8.44 -14.74
CA GLY A 225 3.95 -8.34 -13.29
C GLY A 225 3.12 -7.17 -12.82
N VAL A 226 3.49 -6.67 -11.64
CA VAL A 226 2.78 -5.61 -10.91
C VAL A 226 3.71 -4.44 -10.70
N GLY A 227 3.27 -3.23 -11.08
CA GLY A 227 3.95 -1.98 -10.78
C GLY A 227 3.17 -1.12 -9.81
N ILE A 228 3.89 -0.37 -8.98
CA ILE A 228 3.35 0.68 -8.12
C ILE A 228 4.10 2.00 -8.36
N TYR A 229 3.35 3.07 -8.50
CA TYR A 229 3.84 4.45 -8.55
C TYR A 229 3.31 5.22 -7.36
N VAL A 230 4.20 5.88 -6.62
CA VAL A 230 3.85 6.74 -5.49
C VAL A 230 4.53 8.10 -5.72
N PRO A 231 3.78 9.15 -6.03
CA PRO A 231 4.35 10.47 -6.31
C PRO A 231 5.35 10.93 -5.25
N GLU A 232 6.45 11.53 -5.68
CA GLU A 232 7.50 12.10 -4.82
C GLU A 232 8.24 11.11 -3.90
N VAL A 233 8.06 9.80 -4.11
CA VAL A 233 8.84 8.79 -3.40
C VAL A 233 10.05 8.42 -4.24
N THR A 234 11.23 8.50 -3.64
CA THR A 234 12.52 8.28 -4.34
C THR A 234 13.30 7.09 -3.81
N GLU A 235 12.75 6.38 -2.83
CA GLU A 235 13.36 5.21 -2.21
C GLU A 235 12.31 4.14 -1.92
N ALA A 236 12.70 2.89 -2.04
CA ALA A 236 11.91 1.74 -1.62
C ALA A 236 12.76 0.74 -0.84
N THR A 237 12.12 -0.10 -0.05
CA THR A 237 12.74 -1.31 0.47
C THR A 237 12.13 -2.53 -0.19
N ALA A 238 12.93 -3.57 -0.39
CA ALA A 238 12.49 -4.79 -1.04
C ALA A 238 13.23 -6.01 -0.50
N TYR A 239 12.57 -7.17 -0.53
CA TYR A 239 13.19 -8.46 -0.29
C TYR A 239 12.41 -9.59 -0.95
N ARG A 240 13.02 -10.77 -0.97
CA ARG A 240 12.32 -12.03 -1.23
C ARG A 240 12.48 -12.96 -0.04
N PHE A 241 11.36 -13.47 0.45
CA PHE A 241 11.32 -14.44 1.54
C PHE A 241 11.00 -15.82 0.98
N GLN A 242 11.74 -16.83 1.43
CA GLN A 242 11.63 -18.22 1.01
C GLN A 242 11.59 -19.10 2.27
N GLY A 243 10.45 -19.08 2.96
CA GLY A 243 10.20 -19.85 4.20
C GLY A 243 9.47 -21.16 3.98
N GLY A 244 8.94 -21.40 2.78
CA GLY A 244 8.09 -22.54 2.46
C GLY A 244 6.67 -22.44 3.04
N SER A 245 5.90 -23.50 2.87
CA SER A 245 4.51 -23.59 3.41
C SER A 245 3.56 -22.47 2.99
N GLY A 246 3.75 -21.90 1.78
CA GLY A 246 2.92 -20.81 1.25
C GLY A 246 3.32 -19.42 1.75
N SER A 247 4.35 -19.33 2.60
CA SER A 247 4.85 -18.05 3.13
C SER A 247 5.83 -17.34 2.20
N ASP A 248 6.27 -17.97 1.13
CA ASP A 248 7.17 -17.39 0.12
C ASP A 248 6.53 -16.17 -0.51
N CYS A 249 7.29 -15.09 -0.62
CA CYS A 249 6.80 -13.85 -1.19
C CYS A 249 7.92 -12.98 -1.75
N SER A 250 7.56 -12.09 -2.65
CA SER A 250 8.34 -10.92 -3.02
C SER A 250 7.69 -9.70 -2.38
N TYR A 251 8.47 -8.94 -1.63
CA TYR A 251 8.00 -7.76 -0.90
C TYR A 251 8.64 -6.50 -1.44
N VAL A 252 7.84 -5.44 -1.50
CA VAL A 252 8.33 -4.09 -1.76
C VAL A 252 7.47 -3.07 -1.02
N ALA A 253 8.09 -2.02 -0.54
CA ALA A 253 7.41 -0.83 -0.03
C ALA A 253 8.14 0.43 -0.49
N PRO A 254 7.50 1.32 -1.25
CA PRO A 254 7.93 2.70 -1.37
C PRO A 254 8.00 3.35 0.02
N LEU A 255 9.01 4.18 0.29
CA LEU A 255 9.32 4.69 1.62
C LEU A 255 9.18 6.20 1.72
N LYS A 256 8.56 6.67 2.80
CA LYS A 256 8.63 8.06 3.27
C LYS A 256 9.14 8.09 4.70
N THR A 257 10.00 9.04 5.01
CA THR A 257 10.55 9.19 6.37
C THR A 257 9.78 10.26 7.15
N PHE A 258 9.08 9.86 8.20
CA PHE A 258 8.41 10.76 9.13
C PHE A 258 8.25 10.17 10.52
N ALA A 259 7.96 11.03 11.50
CA ALA A 259 7.70 10.67 12.89
C ALA A 259 6.20 10.47 13.13
N LEU A 260 5.83 9.51 14.00
CA LEU A 260 4.46 9.43 14.51
C LEU A 260 4.34 10.36 15.71
N THR A 261 3.75 11.52 15.50
CA THR A 261 3.53 12.55 16.54
C THR A 261 2.05 12.65 16.90
N PRO A 262 1.69 13.11 18.11
CA PRO A 262 0.30 13.33 18.47
C PRO A 262 -0.46 14.13 17.41
N GLU A 263 -1.69 13.70 17.12
CA GLU A 263 -2.59 14.30 16.11
C GLU A 263 -2.06 14.26 14.66
N LEU A 264 -1.07 13.40 14.38
CA LEU A 264 -0.59 13.22 13.01
C LEU A 264 -1.73 12.74 12.10
N THR A 265 -1.88 13.42 10.98
CA THR A 265 -2.67 12.93 9.84
C THR A 265 -1.75 12.90 8.62
N TYR A 266 -1.55 11.70 8.07
CA TYR A 266 -0.75 11.49 6.87
C TYR A 266 -1.62 10.87 5.78
N ALA A 267 -1.62 11.45 4.60
CA ALA A 267 -2.35 10.93 3.45
C ALA A 267 -1.47 10.94 2.21
N TYR A 268 -1.62 9.92 1.38
CA TYR A 268 -0.91 9.79 0.12
C TYR A 268 -1.74 9.04 -0.91
N THR A 269 -1.34 9.16 -2.16
CA THR A 269 -1.93 8.42 -3.29
C THR A 269 -0.87 7.51 -3.89
N ALA A 270 -1.28 6.30 -4.26
CA ALA A 270 -0.50 5.35 -5.03
C ALA A 270 -1.31 4.89 -6.25
N TYR A 271 -0.62 4.40 -7.26
CA TYR A 271 -1.24 3.85 -8.46
C TYR A 271 -0.65 2.48 -8.74
N LEU A 272 -1.51 1.48 -8.97
CA LEU A 272 -1.11 0.13 -9.36
C LEU A 272 -1.50 -0.13 -10.80
N THR A 273 -0.68 -0.90 -11.50
CA THR A 273 -1.03 -1.44 -12.81
C THR A 273 -0.36 -2.79 -13.05
N LEU A 274 -0.88 -3.54 -14.01
CA LEU A 274 -0.39 -4.85 -14.43
C LEU A 274 0.12 -4.78 -15.86
N GLY A 275 1.13 -5.55 -16.22
CA GLY A 275 1.62 -5.64 -17.59
C GLY A 275 3.08 -6.08 -17.67
N ASP A 276 3.65 -5.99 -18.86
CA ASP A 276 5.11 -5.95 -19.02
C ASP A 276 5.65 -4.59 -18.54
N VAL A 277 6.96 -4.51 -18.37
CA VAL A 277 7.61 -3.35 -17.77
C VAL A 277 7.41 -2.07 -18.59
N GLU A 278 7.43 -2.18 -19.90
CA GLU A 278 7.23 -1.07 -20.84
C GLU A 278 5.81 -0.51 -20.70
N THR A 279 4.82 -1.38 -20.65
CA THR A 279 3.40 -1.03 -20.42
C THR A 279 3.20 -0.38 -19.06
N ILE A 280 3.79 -0.95 -17.99
CA ILE A 280 3.72 -0.41 -16.62
C ILE A 280 4.29 1.01 -16.60
N ARG A 281 5.51 1.21 -17.13
CA ARG A 281 6.17 2.52 -17.15
C ARG A 281 5.39 3.54 -17.97
N ALA A 282 4.88 3.14 -19.15
CA ALA A 282 4.10 4.03 -20.02
C ALA A 282 2.82 4.53 -19.32
N ARG A 283 2.09 3.65 -18.64
CA ARG A 283 0.89 4.04 -17.88
C ARG A 283 1.19 5.01 -16.74
N PHE A 284 2.30 4.82 -16.03
CA PHE A 284 2.72 5.76 -15.00
C PHE A 284 3.17 7.11 -15.58
N ALA A 285 3.83 7.11 -16.74
CA ALA A 285 4.17 8.34 -17.45
C ALA A 285 2.91 9.16 -17.83
N GLU A 286 1.82 8.51 -18.24
CA GLU A 286 0.54 9.20 -18.50
C GLU A 286 -0.03 9.80 -17.21
N ILE A 287 -0.01 9.07 -16.08
CA ILE A 287 -0.45 9.60 -14.78
C ILE A 287 0.36 10.85 -14.37
N VAL A 288 1.67 10.84 -14.61
CA VAL A 288 2.54 11.99 -14.30
C VAL A 288 2.15 13.22 -15.13
N LYS A 289 1.79 13.05 -16.40
CA LYS A 289 1.35 14.16 -17.26
C LYS A 289 -0.01 14.73 -16.84
N GLU A 290 -0.86 13.94 -16.20
CA GLU A 290 -2.18 14.37 -15.71
C GLU A 290 -2.09 15.08 -14.35
N GLN A 291 -0.95 14.98 -13.65
CA GLN A 291 -0.74 15.69 -12.38
C GLN A 291 -0.33 17.16 -12.68
N PRO A 292 -0.96 18.13 -12.01
CA PRO A 292 -0.70 19.55 -12.23
C PRO A 292 0.71 19.97 -11.78
#